data_62bba982981016c1db7b38cca70316af
#
_entry.id   62bba982981016c1db7b38cca70316af
#
_cell.length_a   1.000
_cell.length_b   1.000
_cell.length_c   1.000
_cell.angle_alpha   90.00
_cell.angle_beta   90.00
_cell.angle_gamma   90.00
#
_symmetry.space_group_name_H-M   'P 1'
#
loop_
_entity.id
_entity.type
_entity.pdbx_description
1 polymer ?
#
loop_
_entity_poly.entity_id
_entity_poly.type
_entity_poly.pdbx_seq_one_letter_code
_entity_poly.pdbx_strand_id
1 'polypeptide(L)' 'MPDSTYDVIEVIGTSSESWEDAIQRAIEVASRSIRDLRVAEVVKQDVTMDEGVVTGYRVRLTLSFKYHPKSELLPWED' A
#
# COMPACT_ATOMS: atom_id res chain seq x y z
N MET A 1 2.62 7.71 21.98
CA MET A 1 3.75 7.59 21.66
C MET A 1 4.20 8.50 20.74
N PRO A 2 4.87 8.88 21.14
CA PRO A 2 5.19 10.02 20.52
C PRO A 2 5.81 9.81 19.27
N ASP A 3 6.81 10.27 19.13
CA ASP A 3 7.40 10.56 17.90
C ASP A 3 7.87 9.33 17.23
N SER A 4 7.20 8.95 16.19
CA SER A 4 7.59 7.82 15.36
C SER A 4 7.93 8.33 14.00
N THR A 5 8.86 7.65 13.37
CA THR A 5 9.19 7.93 11.99
C THR A 5 8.55 6.86 11.12
N TYR A 6 7.99 7.30 10.01
CA TYR A 6 7.33 6.40 9.09
C TYR A 6 8.05 6.39 7.76
N ASP A 7 8.02 5.25 7.14
CA ASP A 7 8.50 5.09 5.78
C ASP A 7 7.28 5.01 4.89
N VAL A 8 7.39 5.45 3.66
CA VAL A 8 6.26 5.50 2.74
C VAL A 8 6.66 4.90 1.41
N ILE A 9 5.81 4.04 0.88
CA ILE A 9 6.00 3.53 -0.46
C ILE A 9 4.70 3.76 -1.24
N GLU A 10 4.81 3.69 -2.54
CA GLU A 10 3.66 3.86 -3.41
C GLU A 10 3.44 2.58 -4.20
N VAL A 11 2.20 2.14 -4.26
CA VAL A 11 1.85 0.94 -5.00
C VAL A 11 0.59 1.21 -5.81
N ILE A 12 0.37 0.40 -6.83
CA ILE A 12 -0.85 0.46 -7.62
C ILE A 12 -1.53 -0.88 -7.50
N GLY A 13 -2.78 -0.86 -7.05
CA GLY A 13 -3.61 -2.05 -7.01
C GLY A 13 -4.57 -2.05 -8.17
N THR A 14 -4.89 -3.22 -8.66
CA THR A 14 -5.85 -3.35 -9.77
C THR A 14 -6.85 -4.43 -9.44
N SER A 15 -8.04 -4.31 -10.03
CA SER A 15 -9.09 -5.29 -9.86
C SER A 15 -10.03 -5.20 -11.03
N SER A 16 -10.61 -6.31 -11.42
CA SER A 16 -11.66 -6.29 -12.43
C SER A 16 -13.01 -6.05 -11.80
N GLU A 17 -13.08 -5.93 -10.48
CA GLU A 17 -14.35 -5.86 -9.77
C GLU A 17 -14.70 -4.50 -9.24
N SER A 18 -13.78 -3.86 -8.55
CA SER A 18 -14.07 -2.58 -7.93
C SER A 18 -12.79 -1.95 -7.42
N TRP A 19 -12.88 -0.65 -7.10
CA TRP A 19 -11.75 0.04 -6.47
C TRP A 19 -11.51 -0.49 -5.08
N GLU A 20 -12.57 -0.80 -4.33
CA GLU A 20 -12.41 -1.36 -2.98
C GLU A 20 -11.66 -2.67 -3.03
N ASP A 21 -11.97 -3.50 -4.02
CA ASP A 21 -11.28 -4.77 -4.16
C ASP A 21 -9.82 -4.53 -4.52
N ALA A 22 -9.55 -3.54 -5.36
CA ALA A 22 -8.18 -3.21 -5.72
C ALA A 22 -7.38 -2.78 -4.50
N ILE A 23 -7.99 -1.98 -3.62
CA ILE A 23 -7.34 -1.54 -2.40
C ILE A 23 -7.04 -2.73 -1.50
N GLN A 24 -8.01 -3.59 -1.30
CA GLN A 24 -7.83 -4.75 -0.44
C GLN A 24 -6.72 -5.66 -0.94
N ARG A 25 -6.69 -5.89 -2.23
CA ARG A 25 -5.66 -6.75 -2.81
C ARG A 25 -4.27 -6.15 -2.66
N ALA A 26 -4.15 -4.85 -2.88
CA ALA A 26 -2.86 -4.18 -2.77
C ALA A 26 -2.35 -4.26 -1.34
N ILE A 27 -3.23 -4.01 -0.37
CA ILE A 27 -2.83 -4.05 1.03
C ILE A 27 -2.46 -5.46 1.43
N GLU A 28 -3.22 -6.43 0.96
CA GLU A 28 -2.96 -7.82 1.29
C GLU A 28 -1.59 -8.26 0.79
N VAL A 29 -1.27 -7.90 -0.44
CA VAL A 29 0.02 -8.27 -1.00
C VAL A 29 1.15 -7.56 -0.27
N ALA A 30 0.98 -6.27 -0.03
CA ALA A 30 2.03 -5.49 0.63
C ALA A 30 2.29 -5.98 2.05
N SER A 31 1.23 -6.38 2.75
CA SER A 31 1.38 -6.79 4.14
C SER A 31 2.12 -8.10 4.30
N ARG A 32 2.33 -8.82 3.20
CA ARG A 32 3.10 -10.06 3.28
C ARG A 32 4.59 -9.80 3.48
N SER A 33 5.06 -8.65 3.04
CA SER A 33 6.48 -8.36 3.14
C SER A 33 6.79 -7.12 3.97
N ILE A 34 5.78 -6.32 4.28
CA ILE A 34 5.99 -5.10 5.05
C ILE A 34 5.30 -5.26 6.39
N ARG A 35 6.07 -5.19 7.45
CA ARG A 35 5.44 -5.25 8.75
C ARG A 35 5.17 -3.84 9.26
N ASP A 36 4.22 -3.75 10.17
CA ASP A 36 3.81 -2.49 10.77
C ASP A 36 3.23 -1.52 9.76
N LEU A 37 2.48 -2.06 8.80
CA LEU A 37 1.73 -1.24 7.88
C LEU A 37 0.64 -0.53 8.68
N ARG A 38 0.61 0.80 8.62
CA ARG A 38 -0.25 1.57 9.49
C ARG A 38 -1.30 2.39 8.76
N VAL A 39 -0.95 2.97 7.63
CA VAL A 39 -1.86 3.86 6.92
C VAL A 39 -1.77 3.58 5.44
N ALA A 40 -2.91 3.56 4.79
CA ALA A 40 -2.99 3.47 3.34
C ALA A 40 -3.84 4.63 2.87
N GLU A 41 -3.28 5.45 2.02
CA GLU A 41 -3.99 6.62 1.51
C GLU A 41 -4.25 6.43 0.03
N VAL A 42 -5.48 6.65 -0.39
CA VAL A 42 -5.83 6.60 -1.80
C VAL A 42 -5.43 7.93 -2.43
N VAL A 43 -4.46 7.86 -3.32
CA VAL A 43 -3.96 9.06 -3.98
C VAL A 43 -4.74 9.32 -5.25
N LYS A 44 -5.10 8.25 -5.95
CA LYS A 44 -5.74 8.40 -7.26
C LYS A 44 -6.48 7.12 -7.61
N GLN A 45 -7.62 7.28 -8.26
CA GLN A 45 -8.40 6.17 -8.78
C GLN A 45 -8.61 6.40 -10.25
N ASP A 46 -8.49 5.35 -11.03
CA ASP A 46 -8.80 5.45 -12.45
C ASP A 46 -9.25 4.08 -12.93
N VAL A 47 -9.58 4.02 -14.20
CA VAL A 47 -10.04 2.77 -14.81
C VAL A 47 -9.28 2.54 -16.09
N THR A 48 -9.12 1.28 -16.44
CA THR A 48 -8.64 0.92 -17.75
C THR A 48 -9.86 0.69 -18.63
N MET A 49 -9.72 1.01 -19.89
CA MET A 49 -10.84 0.91 -20.83
C MET A 49 -10.38 0.31 -22.13
N ASP A 50 -11.31 -0.33 -22.79
CA ASP A 50 -11.07 -0.87 -24.12
C ASP A 50 -12.34 -0.65 -24.93
N GLU A 51 -12.22 0.07 -26.04
CA GLU A 51 -13.32 0.36 -26.92
C GLU A 51 -14.54 0.91 -26.17
N GLY A 52 -14.28 1.84 -25.25
CA GLY A 52 -15.34 2.50 -24.53
C GLY A 52 -15.91 1.74 -23.36
N VAL A 53 -15.33 0.59 -23.05
CA VAL A 53 -15.82 -0.25 -21.95
C VAL A 53 -14.78 -0.31 -20.87
N VAL A 54 -15.21 -0.16 -19.61
CA VAL A 54 -14.30 -0.27 -18.47
C VAL A 54 -13.89 -1.72 -18.32
N THR A 55 -12.59 -1.98 -18.30
CA THR A 55 -12.08 -3.33 -18.17
C THR A 55 -11.42 -3.57 -16.82
N GLY A 56 -11.12 -2.51 -16.09
CA GLY A 56 -10.49 -2.71 -14.79
C GLY A 56 -10.49 -1.44 -13.97
N TYR A 57 -10.24 -1.61 -12.69
CA TYR A 57 -10.20 -0.51 -11.74
C TYR A 57 -8.81 -0.46 -11.14
N ARG A 58 -8.23 0.74 -11.08
CA ARG A 58 -6.89 0.91 -10.55
C ARG A 58 -6.89 1.93 -9.45
N VAL A 59 -6.08 1.68 -8.44
CA VAL A 59 -5.95 2.60 -7.32
C VAL A 59 -4.47 2.80 -7.04
N ARG A 60 -4.07 4.05 -6.94
CA ARG A 60 -2.70 4.37 -6.51
C ARG A 60 -2.77 4.68 -5.03
N LEU A 61 -1.96 3.98 -4.26
CA LEU A 61 -1.94 4.10 -2.81
C LEU A 61 -0.56 4.48 -2.34
N THR A 62 -0.52 5.32 -1.30
CA THR A 62 0.70 5.45 -0.53
C THR A 62 0.49 4.65 0.74
N LEU A 63 1.46 3.83 1.06
CA LEU A 63 1.41 2.98 2.25
C LEU A 63 2.46 3.47 3.22
N SER A 64 2.03 3.75 4.44
CA SER A 64 2.93 4.21 5.49
C SER A 64 3.12 3.10 6.49
N PHE A 65 4.34 2.84 6.86
CA PHE A 65 4.62 1.83 7.85
C PHE A 65 5.70 2.36 8.77
N LYS A 66 5.74 1.80 9.98
CA LYS A 66 6.67 2.30 10.97
C LYS A 66 8.09 1.99 10.55
N TYR A 67 8.91 3.00 10.60
CA TYR A 67 10.29 2.89 10.19
C TYR A 67 11.10 2.17 11.27
N HIS A 68 11.84 1.16 10.86
CA HIS A 68 12.69 0.39 11.77
C HIS A 68 14.10 0.41 11.22
N PRO A 69 14.83 1.49 11.45
CA PRO A 69 16.17 1.55 10.88
C PRO A 69 17.05 0.53 11.57
N LYS A 70 17.91 -0.05 10.77
CA LYS A 70 18.80 -1.06 11.30
C LYS A 70 19.66 -0.54 12.42
N SER A 71 20.02 0.72 12.34
CA SER A 71 20.89 1.30 13.35
C SER A 71 20.22 1.42 14.71
N GLU A 72 18.90 1.34 14.74
CA GLU A 72 18.17 1.40 16.02
C GLU A 72 17.97 0.05 16.63
N LEU A 73 18.30 -0.99 15.91
CA LEU A 73 18.14 -2.34 16.42
C LEU A 73 19.46 -2.84 16.90
N LEU A 74 19.45 -3.34 18.11
CA LEU A 74 20.65 -3.97 18.62
C LEU A 74 20.77 -5.33 17.96
N PRO A 75 22.00 -5.85 17.85
CA PRO A 75 22.19 -7.09 17.12
C PRO A 75 21.32 -8.23 17.60
N TRP A 76 20.91 -8.19 18.84
CA TRP A 76 20.13 -9.28 19.41
C TRP A 76 18.64 -9.01 19.40
N GLU A 77 18.19 -7.90 18.81
CA GLU A 77 16.79 -7.55 18.84
C GLU A 77 16.04 -7.91 17.60
N ASP A 78 16.72 -8.34 16.63
CA ASP A 78 16.08 -8.57 15.34
C ASP A 78 15.13 -9.74 15.25
#